data_fed3a87465ef7a9383ae67fa67fa69be
#
_entry.id   fed3a87465ef7a9383ae67fa67fa69be
#
_cell.length_a   1.000
_cell.length_b   1.000
_cell.length_c   1.000
_cell.angle_alpha   90.00
_cell.angle_beta   90.00
_cell.angle_gamma   90.00
#
_symmetry.space_group_name_H-M   'P 1'
#
loop_
_entity.id
_entity.type
_entity.pdbx_description
1 polymer ?
#
loop_
_entity_poly.entity_id
_entity_poly.type
_entity_poly.pdbx_seq_one_letter_code
_entity_poly.pdbx_strand_id
1 'polypeptide(L)' 'MEKVYIGDTVKIIKMEGEPQYTNREGVVTHIDDAGQIHGTWGGCALILEVDKFVIIDS' A
#
# COMPACT_ATOMS: atom_id res chain seq x y z
N MET A 1 -6.55 8.12 -11.97
CA MET A 1 -6.52 7.20 -10.83
C MET A 1 -5.49 6.13 -11.08
N GLU A 2 -4.56 5.97 -10.15
CA GLU A 2 -3.50 4.99 -10.31
C GLU A 2 -4.02 3.59 -10.06
N LYS A 3 -3.58 2.63 -10.89
CA LYS A 3 -3.81 1.23 -10.64
C LYS A 3 -2.57 0.61 -10.04
N VAL A 4 -2.77 -0.24 -9.03
CA VAL A 4 -1.70 -0.95 -8.35
C VAL A 4 -1.74 -2.40 -8.76
N TYR A 5 -0.58 -2.96 -9.06
CA TYR A 5 -0.46 -4.36 -9.46
C TYR A 5 0.46 -5.10 -8.49
N ILE A 6 0.26 -6.38 -8.36
CA ILE A 6 1.16 -7.25 -7.60
C ILE A 6 2.55 -7.13 -8.22
N GLY A 7 3.56 -6.90 -7.38
CA GLY A 7 4.92 -6.69 -7.82
C GLY A 7 5.37 -5.24 -7.84
N ASP A 8 4.42 -4.30 -7.75
CA ASP A 8 4.76 -2.89 -7.69
C ASP A 8 5.40 -2.56 -6.33
N THR A 9 6.36 -1.64 -6.34
CA THR A 9 6.93 -1.10 -5.11
C THR A 9 6.23 0.21 -4.80
N VAL A 10 5.71 0.33 -3.59
CA VAL A 10 4.98 1.52 -3.16
C VAL A 10 5.63 2.14 -1.93
N LYS A 11 5.45 3.45 -1.78
CA LYS A 11 5.84 4.17 -0.59
C LYS A 11 4.58 4.68 0.08
N ILE A 12 4.43 4.37 1.36
CA ILE A 12 3.26 4.81 2.13
C ILE A 12 3.47 6.25 2.56
N ILE A 13 2.55 7.13 2.14
CA ILE A 13 2.59 8.53 2.52
C ILE A 13 1.84 8.73 3.83
N LYS A 14 0.68 8.10 3.95
CA LYS A 14 -0.13 8.18 5.17
C LYS A 14 -1.04 6.97 5.25
N MET A 15 -1.05 6.30 6.39
CA MET A 15 -1.95 5.19 6.64
C MET A 15 -2.86 5.56 7.81
N GLU A 16 -4.15 5.71 7.54
CA GLU A 16 -5.13 6.05 8.57
C GLU A 16 -5.18 4.96 9.64
N GLY A 17 -5.14 5.36 10.89
CA GLY A 17 -5.17 4.43 11.99
C GLY A 17 -3.83 3.76 12.31
N GLU A 18 -2.85 3.88 11.43
CA GLU A 18 -1.55 3.23 11.59
C GLU A 18 -0.43 4.17 11.15
N PRO A 19 -0.25 5.31 11.84
CA PRO A 19 0.71 6.32 11.40
C PRO A 19 2.17 5.86 11.42
N GLN A 20 2.48 4.79 12.14
CA GLN A 20 3.83 4.26 12.18
C GLN A 20 4.30 3.72 10.83
N TYR A 21 3.38 3.47 9.90
CA TYR A 21 3.74 3.01 8.56
C TYR A 21 4.12 4.14 7.61
N THR A 22 3.98 5.39 8.03
CA THR A 22 4.34 6.54 7.20
C THR A 22 5.79 6.44 6.74
N ASN A 23 6.02 6.67 5.45
CA ASN A 23 7.32 6.62 4.77
C ASN A 23 7.89 5.21 4.60
N ARG A 24 7.17 4.17 4.95
CA ARG A 24 7.61 2.81 4.66
C ARG A 24 7.43 2.51 3.18
N GLU A 25 8.34 1.68 2.68
CA GLU A 25 8.27 1.18 1.31
C GLU A 25 8.10 -0.32 1.34
N GLY A 26 7.47 -0.85 0.32
CA GLY A 26 7.32 -2.29 0.22
C GLY A 26 6.78 -2.70 -1.13
N VAL A 27 6.81 -4.00 -1.37
CA VAL A 27 6.34 -4.59 -2.62
C VAL A 27 4.95 -5.16 -2.40
N VAL A 28 4.04 -4.89 -3.33
CA VAL A 28 2.68 -5.42 -3.29
C VAL A 28 2.73 -6.92 -3.55
N THR A 29 2.18 -7.71 -2.64
CA THR A 29 2.17 -9.17 -2.76
C THR A 29 0.79 -9.74 -3.04
N HIS A 30 -0.26 -9.01 -2.67
CA HIS A 30 -1.62 -9.52 -2.82
C HIS A 30 -2.63 -8.37 -2.78
N ILE A 31 -3.66 -8.47 -3.60
CA ILE A 31 -4.80 -7.56 -3.55
C ILE A 31 -6.02 -8.43 -3.31
N ASP A 32 -6.71 -8.19 -2.20
CA ASP A 32 -7.82 -9.05 -1.82
C ASP A 32 -9.13 -8.65 -2.50
N ASP A 33 -10.18 -9.42 -2.25
CA ASP A 33 -11.48 -9.22 -2.89
C ASP A 33 -12.14 -7.90 -2.48
N ALA A 34 -11.76 -7.35 -1.35
CA ALA A 34 -12.27 -6.06 -0.91
C ALA A 34 -11.49 -4.89 -1.51
N GLY A 35 -10.45 -5.18 -2.31
CA GLY A 35 -9.62 -4.16 -2.93
C GLY A 35 -8.52 -3.62 -2.02
N GLN A 36 -8.28 -4.28 -0.89
CA GLN A 36 -7.22 -3.88 0.01
C GLN A 36 -5.89 -4.45 -0.46
N ILE A 37 -4.83 -3.65 -0.34
CA ILE A 37 -3.52 -3.96 -0.90
C ILE A 37 -2.59 -4.44 0.21
N HIS A 38 -2.07 -5.65 0.06
CA HIS A 38 -1.15 -6.27 1.00
C HIS A 38 0.26 -6.26 0.42
N GLY A 39 1.25 -6.13 1.28
CA GLY A 39 2.63 -6.12 0.84
C GLY A 39 3.62 -6.29 1.97
N THR A 40 4.88 -6.05 1.65
CA THR A 40 5.99 -6.33 2.56
C THR A 40 6.22 -5.24 3.61
N TRP A 41 5.43 -4.18 3.62
CA TRP A 41 5.60 -3.09 4.60
C TRP A 41 5.16 -3.48 6.01
N GLY A 42 4.35 -4.51 6.16
CA GLY A 42 3.90 -4.96 7.47
C GLY A 42 2.58 -5.70 7.36
N GLY A 43 1.94 -5.93 8.52
CA GLY A 43 0.72 -6.72 8.59
C GLY A 43 -0.56 -6.00 8.24
N CYS A 44 -0.52 -4.70 7.97
CA CYS A 44 -1.73 -3.91 7.66
C CYS A 44 -1.87 -3.69 6.17
N ALA A 45 -3.07 -3.91 5.65
CA ALA A 45 -3.36 -3.65 4.24
C ALA A 45 -3.59 -2.15 4.01
N LEU A 46 -3.23 -1.68 2.82
CA LEU A 46 -3.56 -0.32 2.39
C LEU A 46 -4.98 -0.29 1.88
N ILE A 47 -5.74 0.70 2.34
CA ILE A 47 -7.12 0.90 1.91
C ILE A 47 -7.13 2.13 1.00
N LEU A 48 -7.45 1.90 -0.28
CA LEU A 48 -7.35 2.94 -1.32
C LEU A 48 -8.11 4.22 -0.98
N GLU A 49 -9.23 4.10 -0.28
CA GLU A 49 -10.11 5.23 -0.05
C GLU A 49 -9.64 6.17 1.06
N VAL A 50 -8.82 5.66 1.99
CA VAL A 50 -8.41 6.44 3.16
C VAL A 50 -6.90 6.56 3.30
N ASP A 51 -6.15 5.62 2.75
CA ASP A 51 -4.69 5.61 2.88
C ASP A 51 -4.06 6.24 1.64
N LYS A 52 -2.92 6.90 1.82
CA LYS A 52 -2.22 7.55 0.71
C LYS A 52 -0.87 6.88 0.50
N PHE A 53 -0.57 6.60 -0.75
CA PHE A 53 0.70 6.00 -1.14
C PHE A 53 1.02 6.38 -2.58
N VAL A 54 2.26 6.16 -2.98
CA VAL A 54 2.70 6.37 -4.35
C VAL A 54 3.41 5.13 -4.84
N ILE A 55 3.31 4.88 -6.15
CA ILE A 55 4.04 3.79 -6.79
C ILE A 55 5.40 4.35 -7.20
N ILE A 56 6.47 3.77 -6.67
CA ILE A 56 7.83 4.26 -6.94
C ILE A 56 8.57 3.34 -7.91
N ASP A 57 8.07 2.14 -8.13
CA ASP A 57 8.63 1.22 -9.11
C ASP A 57 7.57 0.19 -9.48
N SER A 58 7.47 -0.14 -10.74
CA SER A 58 6.46 -1.07 -11.21
C SER A 58 7.03 -2.11 -12.19
#